data_37639c93b102587d5cc3d14ed75d915f
#
_entry.id   37639c93b102587d5cc3d14ed75d915f
#
_cell.length_a   1.000
_cell.length_b   1.000
_cell.length_c   1.000
_cell.angle_alpha   90.00
_cell.angle_beta   90.00
_cell.angle_gamma   90.00
#
_symmetry.space_group_name_H-M   'P 1'
#
loop_
_entity.id
_entity.type
_entity.pdbx_description
1 polymer ?
#
loop_
_entity_poly.entity_id
_entity_poly.type
_entity_poly.pdbx_seq_one_letter_code
_entity_poly.pdbx_strand_id
1 'polypeptide(L)'
;MALTPLAHDRGYGELDEVLRAYVGQAADDTREKPSAALTAYLRHTWHTRPWALAVAESQLREYARTPPGRLRVRLGEFYALPDVGLADADVLDWLALLADHIRRSVEEGLVPAPGSPATHWEWGARFPELGQFLGGWFSQDMPDEFDGHEAAVDDYAATTDRRLVARLVGEIGELLALGLDEAEYAVGVAELGMEVEVPAPYGPSGWLALVAARLTAPG
;
A
#
# COMPACT_ATOMS: atom_id res chain seq x y z
N MET A 1 13.33 -8.08 28.00
CA MET A 1 14.42 -7.54 27.17
C MET A 1 13.78 -6.93 25.93
N ALA A 2 14.04 -5.66 25.64
CA ALA A 2 13.47 -5.02 24.45
C ALA A 2 14.02 -5.71 23.19
N LEU A 3 13.15 -6.02 22.20
CA LEU A 3 13.56 -6.51 20.90
C LEU A 3 14.32 -5.39 20.17
N THR A 4 15.36 -5.72 19.44
CA THR A 4 15.95 -4.78 18.49
C THR A 4 15.00 -4.60 17.30
N PRO A 5 15.04 -3.46 16.56
CA PRO A 5 14.21 -3.27 15.36
C PRO A 5 14.25 -4.46 14.40
N LEU A 6 15.43 -4.93 14.08
CA LEU A 6 15.63 -6.09 13.19
C LEU A 6 15.03 -7.40 13.74
N ALA A 7 15.03 -7.59 15.06
CA ALA A 7 14.43 -8.77 15.67
C ALA A 7 12.89 -8.64 15.71
N HIS A 8 12.38 -7.42 15.84
CA HIS A 8 10.96 -7.12 15.72
C HIS A 8 10.46 -7.40 14.29
N ASP A 9 11.10 -6.85 13.27
CA ASP A 9 10.75 -7.07 11.86
C ASP A 9 10.75 -8.55 11.49
N ARG A 10 11.74 -9.30 11.96
CA ARG A 10 11.78 -10.77 11.74
C ARG A 10 10.66 -11.53 12.45
N GLY A 11 10.22 -11.03 13.61
CA GLY A 11 9.19 -11.67 14.42
C GLY A 11 7.76 -11.26 14.06
N TYR A 12 7.56 -10.02 13.56
CA TYR A 12 6.25 -9.39 13.43
C TYR A 12 6.06 -8.60 12.12
N GLY A 13 6.87 -8.85 11.09
CA GLY A 13 6.81 -8.09 9.84
C GLY A 13 5.47 -8.17 9.12
N GLU A 14 4.80 -9.34 9.15
CA GLU A 14 3.48 -9.47 8.52
C GLU A 14 2.37 -8.87 9.38
N LEU A 15 2.49 -8.86 10.70
CA LEU A 15 1.61 -8.09 11.57
C LEU A 15 1.69 -6.61 11.25
N ASP A 16 2.90 -6.08 11.04
CA ASP A 16 3.09 -4.68 10.67
C ASP A 16 2.44 -4.33 9.33
N GLU A 17 2.51 -5.23 8.35
CA GLU A 17 1.82 -5.03 7.07
C GLU A 17 0.29 -5.00 7.22
N VAL A 18 -0.28 -5.84 8.08
CA VAL A 18 -1.71 -5.76 8.43
C VAL A 18 -2.04 -4.40 9.03
N LEU A 19 -1.24 -3.94 10.00
CA LEU A 19 -1.48 -2.66 10.68
C LEU A 19 -1.32 -1.45 9.76
N ARG A 20 -0.39 -1.50 8.81
CA ARG A 20 -0.23 -0.44 7.79
C ARG A 20 -1.47 -0.26 6.94
N ALA A 21 -2.20 -1.34 6.65
CA ALA A 21 -3.46 -1.26 5.91
C ALA A 21 -4.53 -0.43 6.63
N TYR A 22 -4.40 -0.26 7.96
CA TYR A 22 -5.30 0.54 8.79
C TYR A 22 -4.87 2.01 8.95
N VAL A 23 -3.76 2.45 8.37
CA VAL A 23 -3.37 3.87 8.43
C VAL A 23 -4.45 4.72 7.76
N GLY A 24 -5.03 5.66 8.50
CA GLY A 24 -6.14 6.49 8.04
C GLY A 24 -7.49 5.76 7.89
N GLN A 25 -7.63 4.54 8.41
CA GLN A 25 -8.84 3.74 8.37
C GLN A 25 -9.37 3.46 9.78
N ALA A 26 -10.68 3.25 9.90
CA ALA A 26 -11.30 2.83 11.16
C ALA A 26 -11.21 1.30 11.37
N ALA A 27 -11.11 0.86 12.62
CA ALA A 27 -11.26 -0.55 13.00
C ALA A 27 -12.75 -0.87 13.16
N ASP A 28 -13.46 -0.92 12.06
CA ASP A 28 -14.89 -1.25 11.99
C ASP A 28 -15.16 -2.73 11.69
N ASP A 29 -14.14 -3.57 11.93
CA ASP A 29 -14.27 -5.02 11.82
C ASP A 29 -15.28 -5.57 12.81
N THR A 30 -16.15 -6.44 12.34
CA THR A 30 -17.08 -7.22 13.18
C THR A 30 -16.77 -8.71 13.02
N ARG A 31 -17.37 -9.57 13.87
CA ARG A 31 -17.20 -11.03 13.74
C ARG A 31 -17.71 -11.57 12.40
N GLU A 32 -18.69 -10.89 11.81
CA GLU A 32 -19.37 -11.29 10.58
C GLU A 32 -18.67 -10.72 9.33
N LYS A 33 -18.05 -9.54 9.45
CA LYS A 33 -17.54 -8.80 8.30
C LYS A 33 -16.21 -8.13 8.61
N PRO A 34 -15.17 -8.33 7.77
CA PRO A 34 -13.95 -7.56 7.83
C PRO A 34 -14.19 -6.11 7.38
N SER A 35 -13.40 -5.18 7.90
CA SER A 35 -13.34 -3.78 7.46
C SER A 35 -12.88 -3.64 6.00
N ALA A 36 -12.98 -2.43 5.46
CA ALA A 36 -12.38 -2.11 4.17
C ALA A 36 -10.86 -2.29 4.18
N ALA A 37 -10.19 -1.91 5.27
CA ALA A 37 -8.75 -2.06 5.46
C ALA A 37 -8.31 -3.52 5.41
N LEU A 38 -8.97 -4.40 6.19
CA LEU A 38 -8.63 -5.82 6.18
C LEU A 38 -8.97 -6.48 4.85
N THR A 39 -10.07 -6.08 4.21
CA THR A 39 -10.45 -6.58 2.89
C THR A 39 -9.38 -6.21 1.84
N ALA A 40 -8.85 -4.98 1.88
CA ALA A 40 -7.77 -4.53 1.01
C ALA A 40 -6.48 -5.34 1.24
N TYR A 41 -6.10 -5.54 2.52
CA TYR A 41 -4.95 -6.38 2.88
C TYR A 41 -5.12 -7.82 2.36
N LEU A 42 -6.28 -8.45 2.61
CA LEU A 42 -6.56 -9.81 2.13
C LEU A 42 -6.49 -9.89 0.60
N ARG A 43 -7.12 -8.95 -0.12
CA ARG A 43 -7.10 -8.92 -1.58
C ARG A 43 -5.67 -8.82 -2.12
N HIS A 44 -4.92 -7.83 -1.67
CA HIS A 44 -3.53 -7.65 -2.10
C HIS A 44 -2.67 -8.88 -1.79
N THR A 45 -2.74 -9.38 -0.55
CA THR A 45 -1.88 -10.47 -0.08
C THR A 45 -2.21 -11.80 -0.74
N TRP A 46 -3.49 -12.14 -0.96
CA TRP A 46 -3.88 -13.33 -1.69
C TRP A 46 -3.31 -13.38 -3.11
N HIS A 47 -3.28 -12.25 -3.82
CA HIS A 47 -2.84 -12.17 -5.21
C HIS A 47 -1.34 -11.99 -5.39
N THR A 48 -0.60 -11.60 -4.34
CA THR A 48 0.85 -11.33 -4.43
C THR A 48 1.68 -12.34 -3.64
N ARG A 49 1.28 -12.67 -2.41
CA ARG A 49 2.04 -13.50 -1.48
C ARG A 49 1.13 -14.27 -0.51
N PRO A 50 0.31 -15.21 -1.01
CA PRO A 50 -0.73 -15.89 -0.21
C PRO A 50 -0.19 -16.62 1.02
N TRP A 51 1.07 -17.06 0.98
CA TRP A 51 1.74 -17.68 2.13
C TRP A 51 1.87 -16.73 3.34
N ALA A 52 1.91 -15.42 3.12
CA ALA A 52 2.05 -14.41 4.17
C ALA A 52 0.80 -14.35 5.08
N LEU A 53 -0.38 -14.75 4.60
CA LEU A 53 -1.60 -14.77 5.39
C LEU A 53 -1.49 -15.67 6.62
N ALA A 54 -0.93 -16.88 6.47
CA ALA A 54 -0.74 -17.79 7.60
C ALA A 54 0.30 -17.25 8.59
N VAL A 55 1.31 -16.54 8.10
CA VAL A 55 2.32 -15.88 8.95
C VAL A 55 1.69 -14.73 9.72
N ALA A 56 0.92 -13.87 9.06
CA ALA A 56 0.22 -12.75 9.68
C ALA A 56 -0.74 -13.23 10.79
N GLU A 57 -1.54 -14.26 10.50
CA GLU A 57 -2.45 -14.87 11.48
C GLU A 57 -1.69 -15.34 12.73
N SER A 58 -0.60 -16.07 12.55
CA SER A 58 0.23 -16.58 13.64
C SER A 58 0.85 -15.44 14.47
N GLN A 59 1.38 -14.40 13.82
CA GLN A 59 2.00 -13.25 14.48
C GLN A 59 0.96 -12.42 15.25
N LEU A 60 -0.22 -12.18 14.69
CA LEU A 60 -1.33 -11.49 15.38
C LEU A 60 -1.74 -12.24 16.66
N ARG A 61 -1.89 -13.58 16.60
CA ARG A 61 -2.24 -14.38 17.77
C ARG A 61 -1.15 -14.41 18.82
N GLU A 62 0.09 -14.57 18.41
CA GLU A 62 1.23 -14.54 19.32
C GLU A 62 1.31 -13.20 20.03
N TYR A 63 1.18 -12.11 19.30
CA TYR A 63 1.21 -10.77 19.83
C TYR A 63 0.03 -10.49 20.78
N ALA A 64 -1.20 -10.89 20.42
CA ALA A 64 -2.36 -10.76 21.29
C ALA A 64 -2.25 -11.58 22.59
N ARG A 65 -1.62 -12.76 22.53
CA ARG A 65 -1.46 -13.65 23.71
C ARG A 65 -0.37 -13.18 24.66
N THR A 66 0.73 -12.69 24.15
CA THR A 66 1.91 -12.34 24.93
C THR A 66 2.44 -10.98 24.49
N PRO A 67 1.65 -9.90 24.71
CA PRO A 67 2.08 -8.58 24.28
C PRO A 67 3.40 -8.22 24.99
N PRO A 68 4.45 -7.92 24.23
CA PRO A 68 5.77 -7.73 24.76
C PRO A 68 5.93 -6.37 25.47
N GLY A 69 5.14 -6.08 26.49
CA GLY A 69 5.11 -4.81 27.25
C GLY A 69 3.91 -3.94 26.88
N ARG A 70 4.01 -2.63 27.08
CA ARG A 70 2.89 -1.72 26.70
C ARG A 70 2.73 -1.71 25.21
N LEU A 71 1.58 -2.18 24.71
CA LEU A 71 1.27 -2.39 23.29
C LEU A 71 1.55 -1.13 22.46
N ARG A 72 1.08 0.04 22.90
CA ARG A 72 1.30 1.30 22.18
C ARG A 72 2.73 1.80 22.22
N VAL A 73 3.50 1.51 23.29
CA VAL A 73 4.89 1.94 23.38
C VAL A 73 5.78 1.12 22.46
N ARG A 74 5.48 -0.15 22.21
CA ARG A 74 6.30 -1.00 21.33
C ARG A 74 5.94 -0.90 19.87
N LEU A 75 4.66 -0.84 19.53
CA LEU A 75 4.22 -0.47 18.19
C LEU A 75 4.60 0.98 17.88
N GLY A 76 4.61 1.88 18.89
CA GLY A 76 5.00 3.26 18.75
C GLY A 76 6.50 3.53 18.72
N GLU A 77 7.38 2.61 19.12
CA GLU A 77 8.84 2.76 18.97
C GLU A 77 9.31 2.44 17.55
N PHE A 78 8.61 1.55 16.83
CA PHE A 78 9.02 1.08 15.51
C PHE A 78 7.94 1.28 14.46
N TYR A 79 6.67 1.15 14.84
CA TYR A 79 5.51 1.32 13.95
C TYR A 79 4.39 1.97 14.74
N ALA A 80 3.97 3.15 14.34
CA ALA A 80 2.81 3.77 14.95
C ALA A 80 1.62 2.83 14.80
N LEU A 81 1.03 2.40 15.94
CA LEU A 81 -0.30 1.82 15.88
C LEU A 81 -1.21 2.89 15.26
N PRO A 82 -1.84 2.63 14.12
CA PRO A 82 -2.71 3.62 13.50
C PRO A 82 -3.81 4.00 14.51
N ASP A 83 -4.20 5.27 14.51
CA ASP A 83 -5.38 5.68 15.28
C ASP A 83 -6.61 5.12 14.58
N VAL A 84 -7.06 3.97 15.05
CA VAL A 84 -8.23 3.25 14.53
C VAL A 84 -9.48 3.51 15.38
N GLY A 85 -9.42 4.47 16.29
CA GLY A 85 -10.56 4.84 17.17
C GLY A 85 -10.81 3.88 18.33
N LEU A 86 -9.89 2.93 18.61
CA LEU A 86 -10.03 1.96 19.70
C LEU A 86 -9.37 2.43 20.99
N ALA A 87 -9.99 2.11 22.13
CA ALA A 87 -9.35 2.23 23.43
C ALA A 87 -8.23 1.17 23.60
N ASP A 88 -7.21 1.46 24.41
CA ASP A 88 -6.07 0.55 24.63
C ASP A 88 -6.49 -0.85 25.12
N ALA A 89 -7.58 -0.92 25.89
CA ALA A 89 -8.09 -2.19 26.40
C ALA A 89 -8.66 -3.10 25.31
N ASP A 90 -9.15 -2.52 24.20
CA ASP A 90 -9.86 -3.24 23.13
C ASP A 90 -8.91 -3.70 22.01
N VAL A 91 -7.67 -3.17 21.98
CA VAL A 91 -6.72 -3.45 20.89
C VAL A 91 -6.36 -4.94 20.78
N LEU A 92 -6.19 -5.64 21.91
CA LEU A 92 -5.83 -7.07 21.88
C LEU A 92 -6.97 -7.93 21.34
N ASP A 93 -8.21 -7.62 21.71
CA ASP A 93 -9.39 -8.31 21.19
C ASP A 93 -9.58 -8.04 19.70
N TRP A 94 -9.31 -6.81 19.26
CA TRP A 94 -9.30 -6.46 17.85
C TRP A 94 -8.22 -7.24 17.05
N LEU A 95 -6.98 -7.31 17.53
CA LEU A 95 -5.93 -8.10 16.88
C LEU A 95 -6.32 -9.59 16.77
N ALA A 96 -6.96 -10.14 17.81
CA ALA A 96 -7.47 -11.50 17.79
C ALA A 96 -8.59 -11.66 16.73
N LEU A 97 -9.47 -10.66 16.60
CA LEU A 97 -10.52 -10.64 15.58
C LEU A 97 -9.94 -10.60 14.15
N LEU A 98 -8.90 -9.78 13.91
CA LEU A 98 -8.20 -9.77 12.62
C LEU A 98 -7.61 -11.14 12.28
N ALA A 99 -6.96 -11.78 13.28
CA ALA A 99 -6.43 -13.14 13.10
C ALA A 99 -7.54 -14.16 12.77
N ASP A 100 -8.73 -14.03 13.35
CA ASP A 100 -9.87 -14.89 13.07
C ASP A 100 -10.39 -14.71 11.64
N HIS A 101 -10.45 -13.49 11.13
CA HIS A 101 -10.82 -13.22 9.74
C HIS A 101 -9.79 -13.77 8.75
N ILE A 102 -8.49 -13.56 9.00
CA ILE A 102 -7.42 -14.06 8.13
C ILE A 102 -7.48 -15.61 8.10
N ARG A 103 -7.59 -16.26 9.27
CA ARG A 103 -7.72 -17.72 9.35
C ARG A 103 -8.92 -18.22 8.57
N ARG A 104 -10.10 -17.61 8.74
CA ARG A 104 -11.31 -17.97 8.02
C ARG A 104 -11.12 -17.85 6.51
N SER A 105 -10.50 -16.74 6.06
CA SER A 105 -10.20 -16.54 4.64
C SER A 105 -9.33 -17.66 4.07
N VAL A 106 -8.31 -18.11 4.84
CA VAL A 106 -7.41 -19.19 4.42
C VAL A 106 -8.11 -20.56 4.45
N GLU A 107 -8.80 -20.89 5.56
CA GLU A 107 -9.46 -22.20 5.75
C GLU A 107 -10.61 -22.43 4.77
N GLU A 108 -11.38 -21.39 4.48
CA GLU A 108 -12.56 -21.45 3.58
C GLU A 108 -12.21 -21.11 2.12
N GLY A 109 -10.97 -20.72 1.84
CA GLY A 109 -10.54 -20.31 0.50
C GLY A 109 -11.24 -19.03 0.02
N LEU A 110 -11.55 -18.11 0.92
CA LEU A 110 -12.25 -16.86 0.61
C LEU A 110 -11.26 -15.85 0.00
N VAL A 111 -10.99 -16.02 -1.29
CA VAL A 111 -10.11 -15.12 -2.05
C VAL A 111 -10.91 -13.92 -2.53
N PRO A 112 -10.62 -12.69 -2.05
CA PRO A 112 -11.29 -11.51 -2.58
C PRO A 112 -11.02 -11.36 -4.08
N ALA A 113 -12.05 -11.00 -4.84
CA ALA A 113 -11.88 -10.78 -6.27
C ALA A 113 -10.83 -9.67 -6.54
N PRO A 114 -9.99 -9.84 -7.59
CA PRO A 114 -9.13 -8.75 -8.03
C PRO A 114 -10.00 -7.56 -8.47
N GLY A 115 -9.51 -6.36 -8.23
CA GLY A 115 -10.24 -5.13 -8.55
C GLY A 115 -9.37 -3.91 -8.38
N SER A 116 -9.96 -2.74 -8.51
CA SER A 116 -9.29 -1.47 -8.22
C SER A 116 -8.93 -1.39 -6.74
N PRO A 117 -7.77 -0.81 -6.38
CA PRO A 117 -7.44 -0.54 -4.99
C PRO A 117 -8.53 0.34 -4.33
N ALA A 118 -8.90 0.02 -3.10
CA ALA A 118 -9.97 0.69 -2.38
C ALA A 118 -9.48 1.56 -1.22
N THR A 119 -8.19 1.47 -0.86
CA THR A 119 -7.58 2.23 0.23
C THR A 119 -6.23 2.80 -0.20
N HIS A 120 -5.80 3.88 0.45
CA HIS A 120 -4.49 4.49 0.21
C HIS A 120 -3.35 3.46 0.32
N TRP A 121 -3.39 2.62 1.36
CA TRP A 121 -2.39 1.56 1.53
C TRP A 121 -2.37 0.59 0.33
N GLU A 122 -3.54 0.18 -0.17
CA GLU A 122 -3.63 -0.78 -1.27
C GLU A 122 -3.08 -0.20 -2.59
N TRP A 123 -3.29 1.11 -2.83
CA TRP A 123 -2.67 1.83 -3.93
C TRP A 123 -1.15 1.75 -3.86
N GLY A 124 -0.55 2.16 -2.73
CA GLY A 124 0.89 2.14 -2.53
C GLY A 124 1.49 0.72 -2.50
N ALA A 125 0.78 -0.26 -1.94
CA ALA A 125 1.24 -1.65 -1.90
C ALA A 125 1.23 -2.32 -3.29
N ARG A 126 0.28 -1.93 -4.15
CA ARG A 126 0.14 -2.50 -5.49
C ARG A 126 1.05 -1.83 -6.51
N PHE A 127 1.28 -0.53 -6.39
CA PHE A 127 2.02 0.29 -7.34
C PHE A 127 3.16 1.07 -6.66
N PRO A 128 4.11 0.39 -6.00
CA PRO A 128 5.14 1.06 -5.20
C PRO A 128 6.09 1.94 -6.01
N GLU A 129 6.50 1.52 -7.22
CA GLU A 129 7.39 2.32 -8.05
C GLU A 129 6.67 3.51 -8.68
N LEU A 130 5.40 3.32 -9.06
CA LEU A 130 4.57 4.43 -9.56
C LEU A 130 4.31 5.45 -8.46
N GLY A 131 4.04 5.00 -7.23
CA GLY A 131 3.91 5.90 -6.08
C GLY A 131 5.20 6.67 -5.78
N GLN A 132 6.36 6.01 -5.87
CA GLN A 132 7.65 6.68 -5.70
C GLN A 132 7.94 7.69 -6.81
N PHE A 133 7.60 7.37 -8.05
CA PHE A 133 7.74 8.26 -9.19
C PHE A 133 6.82 9.48 -9.07
N LEU A 134 5.52 9.28 -8.81
CA LEU A 134 4.55 10.36 -8.71
C LEU A 134 4.82 11.27 -7.50
N GLY A 135 5.03 10.70 -6.32
CA GLY A 135 5.31 11.46 -5.10
C GLY A 135 6.69 12.13 -5.08
N GLY A 136 7.67 11.60 -5.81
CA GLY A 136 9.03 12.13 -5.84
C GLY A 136 9.27 13.19 -6.94
N TRP A 137 8.68 13.00 -8.12
CA TRP A 137 8.93 13.90 -9.28
C TRP A 137 7.75 14.78 -9.64
N PHE A 138 6.55 14.51 -9.09
CA PHE A 138 5.32 15.25 -9.38
C PHE A 138 4.67 15.77 -8.10
N SER A 139 5.51 16.09 -7.08
CA SER A 139 5.11 16.82 -5.89
C SER A 139 4.80 18.29 -6.22
N GLN A 140 4.30 19.04 -5.23
CA GLN A 140 4.05 20.48 -5.36
C GLN A 140 5.28 21.30 -5.79
N ASP A 141 6.50 20.81 -5.52
CA ASP A 141 7.76 21.50 -5.82
C ASP A 141 8.23 21.26 -7.27
N MET A 142 7.59 20.33 -8.01
CA MET A 142 7.95 19.99 -9.39
C MET A 142 8.10 21.20 -10.32
N PRO A 143 7.22 22.24 -10.32
CA PRO A 143 7.36 23.37 -11.21
C PRO A 143 8.60 24.25 -10.94
N ASP A 144 9.15 24.19 -9.72
CA ASP A 144 10.36 24.91 -9.33
C ASP A 144 11.63 24.11 -9.66
N GLU A 145 11.53 22.79 -9.79
CA GLU A 145 12.65 21.88 -10.03
C GLU A 145 12.83 21.52 -11.50
N PHE A 146 11.76 21.48 -12.28
CA PHE A 146 11.77 21.02 -13.68
C PHE A 146 11.05 21.98 -14.63
N ASP A 147 11.54 22.08 -15.87
CA ASP A 147 10.91 22.85 -16.95
C ASP A 147 9.64 22.15 -17.50
N GLY A 148 8.90 21.43 -16.65
CA GLY A 148 7.65 20.77 -16.98
C GLY A 148 7.72 19.24 -16.86
N HIS A 149 6.58 18.61 -17.12
CA HIS A 149 6.37 17.18 -16.91
C HIS A 149 7.34 16.29 -17.70
N GLU A 150 7.68 16.66 -18.95
CA GLU A 150 8.60 15.90 -19.76
C GLU A 150 10.02 15.89 -19.19
N ALA A 151 10.48 17.04 -18.68
CA ALA A 151 11.78 17.17 -18.05
C ALA A 151 11.88 16.33 -16.76
N ALA A 152 10.82 16.28 -15.97
CA ALA A 152 10.73 15.43 -14.78
C ALA A 152 10.81 13.93 -15.13
N VAL A 153 10.11 13.49 -16.19
CA VAL A 153 10.20 12.10 -16.69
C VAL A 153 11.61 11.77 -17.17
N ASP A 154 12.27 12.67 -17.89
CA ASP A 154 13.63 12.47 -18.41
C ASP A 154 14.65 12.41 -17.26
N ASP A 155 14.49 13.27 -16.25
CA ASP A 155 15.34 13.24 -15.06
C ASP A 155 15.20 11.92 -14.30
N TYR A 156 13.96 11.45 -14.08
CA TYR A 156 13.73 10.12 -13.48
C TYR A 156 14.43 9.03 -14.26
N ALA A 157 14.28 9.02 -15.59
CA ALA A 157 14.91 8.01 -16.45
C ALA A 157 16.45 8.06 -16.40
N ALA A 158 17.04 9.27 -16.27
CA ALA A 158 18.48 9.48 -16.22
C ALA A 158 19.10 9.13 -14.86
N THR A 159 18.36 9.33 -13.77
CA THR A 159 18.87 9.20 -12.39
C THR A 159 18.52 7.88 -11.71
N THR A 160 17.52 7.15 -12.24
CA THR A 160 16.99 5.92 -11.64
C THR A 160 17.59 4.65 -12.28
N ASP A 161 17.73 3.59 -11.47
CA ASP A 161 18.18 2.28 -11.97
C ASP A 161 17.19 1.75 -13.03
N ARG A 162 17.73 1.22 -14.14
CA ARG A 162 16.94 0.71 -15.27
C ARG A 162 15.92 -0.37 -14.89
N ARG A 163 16.17 -1.14 -13.81
CA ARG A 163 15.23 -2.16 -13.34
C ARG A 163 14.02 -1.52 -12.68
N LEU A 164 14.21 -0.42 -11.95
CA LEU A 164 13.12 0.35 -11.34
C LEU A 164 12.31 1.05 -12.43
N VAL A 165 12.97 1.63 -13.44
CA VAL A 165 12.27 2.18 -14.62
C VAL A 165 11.42 1.12 -15.32
N ALA A 166 11.96 -0.09 -15.50
CA ALA A 166 11.20 -1.18 -16.13
C ALA A 166 10.01 -1.64 -15.26
N ARG A 167 10.17 -1.65 -13.92
CA ARG A 167 9.05 -1.92 -12.99
C ARG A 167 7.98 -0.85 -13.06
N LEU A 168 8.37 0.42 -13.04
CA LEU A 168 7.45 1.55 -13.23
C LEU A 168 6.60 1.39 -14.50
N VAL A 169 7.24 1.09 -15.63
CA VAL A 169 6.53 0.84 -16.90
C VAL A 169 5.54 -0.33 -16.77
N GLY A 170 5.96 -1.41 -16.10
CA GLY A 170 5.09 -2.54 -15.79
C GLY A 170 3.88 -2.17 -14.93
N GLU A 171 4.11 -1.39 -13.85
CA GLU A 171 3.05 -0.92 -12.95
C GLU A 171 2.07 0.05 -13.64
N ILE A 172 2.57 0.95 -14.51
CA ILE A 172 1.71 1.79 -15.36
C ILE A 172 0.83 0.91 -16.27
N GLY A 173 1.43 -0.09 -16.91
CA GLY A 173 0.69 -1.03 -17.75
C GLY A 173 -0.38 -1.81 -16.97
N GLU A 174 -0.07 -2.24 -15.75
CA GLU A 174 -1.04 -2.91 -14.87
C GLU A 174 -2.17 -1.97 -14.46
N LEU A 175 -1.86 -0.73 -14.09
CA LEU A 175 -2.86 0.27 -13.74
C LEU A 175 -3.80 0.56 -14.90
N LEU A 176 -3.27 0.77 -16.11
CA LEU A 176 -4.07 1.00 -17.32
C LEU A 176 -4.94 -0.21 -17.68
N ALA A 177 -4.47 -1.44 -17.40
CA ALA A 177 -5.23 -2.66 -17.65
C ALA A 177 -6.45 -2.84 -16.71
N LEU A 178 -6.56 -2.05 -15.63
CA LEU A 178 -7.75 -2.05 -14.77
C LEU A 178 -8.99 -1.49 -15.48
N GLY A 179 -8.82 -0.70 -16.55
CA GLY A 179 -9.91 -0.15 -17.34
C GLY A 179 -10.80 0.82 -16.57
N LEU A 180 -10.19 1.62 -15.69
CA LEU A 180 -10.86 2.65 -14.88
C LEU A 180 -11.38 3.80 -15.76
N ASP A 181 -12.30 4.57 -15.25
CA ASP A 181 -12.64 5.85 -15.87
C ASP A 181 -11.62 6.96 -15.51
N GLU A 182 -11.69 8.10 -16.20
CA GLU A 182 -10.72 9.19 -15.97
C GLU A 182 -10.79 9.79 -14.56
N ALA A 183 -11.95 9.77 -13.91
CA ALA A 183 -12.09 10.24 -12.53
C ALA A 183 -11.45 9.25 -11.55
N GLU A 184 -11.60 7.96 -11.78
CA GLU A 184 -10.95 6.91 -11.00
C GLU A 184 -9.43 6.93 -11.19
N TYR A 185 -8.93 7.15 -12.41
CA TYR A 185 -7.49 7.37 -12.64
C TYR A 185 -6.97 8.62 -11.93
N ALA A 186 -7.75 9.73 -11.92
CA ALA A 186 -7.37 10.94 -11.18
C ALA A 186 -7.24 10.67 -9.67
N VAL A 187 -8.17 9.90 -9.09
CA VAL A 187 -8.05 9.44 -7.70
C VAL A 187 -6.80 8.60 -7.52
N GLY A 188 -6.55 7.62 -8.41
CA GLY A 188 -5.40 6.73 -8.31
C GLY A 188 -4.06 7.46 -8.33
N VAL A 189 -3.85 8.43 -9.23
CA VAL A 189 -2.59 9.18 -9.29
C VAL A 189 -2.42 10.09 -8.07
N ALA A 190 -3.51 10.66 -7.53
CA ALA A 190 -3.47 11.43 -6.29
C ALA A 190 -3.14 10.55 -5.08
N GLU A 191 -3.76 9.36 -4.95
CA GLU A 191 -3.46 8.39 -3.89
C GLU A 191 -2.00 7.90 -3.94
N LEU A 192 -1.40 7.90 -5.14
CA LEU A 192 0.00 7.57 -5.37
C LEU A 192 0.96 8.77 -5.23
N GLY A 193 0.46 9.92 -4.76
CA GLY A 193 1.27 11.05 -4.36
C GLY A 193 1.50 12.12 -5.43
N MET A 194 0.78 12.10 -6.56
CA MET A 194 0.83 13.19 -7.53
C MET A 194 0.11 14.42 -7.00
N GLU A 195 0.82 15.55 -6.85
CA GLU A 195 0.30 16.80 -6.32
C GLU A 195 0.14 17.90 -7.38
N VAL A 196 0.63 17.65 -8.60
CA VAL A 196 0.49 18.57 -9.74
C VAL A 196 -0.57 18.07 -10.72
N GLU A 197 -1.19 19.00 -11.44
CA GLU A 197 -2.18 18.65 -12.46
C GLU A 197 -1.54 17.92 -13.65
N VAL A 198 -2.25 16.99 -14.22
CA VAL A 198 -1.86 16.32 -15.47
C VAL A 198 -1.81 17.37 -16.60
N PRO A 199 -0.76 17.37 -17.46
CA PRO A 199 -0.61 18.38 -18.48
C PRO A 199 -1.68 18.29 -19.57
N ALA A 200 -2.30 19.44 -19.92
CA ALA A 200 -3.22 19.50 -21.04
C ALA A 200 -2.50 19.11 -22.36
N PRO A 201 -3.16 18.43 -23.31
CA PRO A 201 -4.60 18.13 -23.35
C PRO A 201 -4.97 16.75 -22.77
N TYR A 202 -4.09 16.09 -22.05
CA TYR A 202 -4.25 14.71 -21.59
C TYR A 202 -5.15 14.60 -20.36
N GLY A 203 -5.91 13.51 -20.29
CA GLY A 203 -6.40 12.99 -19.02
C GLY A 203 -5.36 12.09 -18.35
N PRO A 204 -5.57 11.67 -17.08
CA PRO A 204 -4.63 10.83 -16.34
C PRO A 204 -4.22 9.55 -17.07
N SER A 205 -5.15 8.80 -17.66
CA SER A 205 -4.84 7.57 -18.38
C SER A 205 -3.96 7.82 -19.61
N GLY A 206 -4.29 8.85 -20.39
CA GLY A 206 -3.54 9.24 -21.59
C GLY A 206 -2.13 9.72 -21.26
N TRP A 207 -1.98 10.49 -20.17
CA TRP A 207 -0.66 10.94 -19.70
C TRP A 207 0.19 9.77 -19.19
N LEU A 208 -0.37 8.86 -18.40
CA LEU A 208 0.34 7.65 -17.96
C LEU A 208 0.83 6.81 -19.14
N ALA A 209 0.02 6.65 -20.17
CA ALA A 209 0.41 5.94 -21.39
C ALA A 209 1.58 6.64 -22.12
N LEU A 210 1.56 7.99 -22.18
CA LEU A 210 2.66 8.77 -22.73
C LEU A 210 3.95 8.61 -21.93
N VAL A 211 3.88 8.66 -20.58
CA VAL A 211 5.02 8.41 -19.68
C VAL A 211 5.63 7.03 -19.95
N ALA A 212 4.81 5.97 -20.00
CA ALA A 212 5.28 4.63 -20.26
C ALA A 212 5.96 4.51 -21.63
N ALA A 213 5.39 5.15 -22.66
CA ALA A 213 5.99 5.18 -24.01
C ALA A 213 7.33 5.90 -24.01
N ARG A 214 7.45 7.04 -23.30
CA ARG A 214 8.71 7.81 -23.20
C ARG A 214 9.80 7.02 -22.49
N LEU A 215 9.48 6.35 -21.39
CA LEU A 215 10.43 5.53 -20.60
C LEU A 215 10.89 4.27 -21.34
N THR A 216 10.15 3.82 -22.35
CA THR A 216 10.51 2.65 -23.19
C THR A 216 11.22 3.02 -24.49
N ALA A 217 11.25 4.31 -24.86
CA ALA A 217 11.92 4.75 -26.07
C ALA A 217 13.44 4.46 -25.96
N PRO A 218 14.05 3.93 -27.05
CA PRO A 218 15.50 3.80 -27.09
C PRO A 218 16.14 5.19 -27.07
N GLY A 219 17.00 5.45 -26.08
CA GLY A 219 17.80 6.68 -26.00
C GLY A 219 18.91 6.72 -27.05
#